data_108f4e3e9c275be68c2aefd0ea33f06d
#
_entry.id   108f4e3e9c275be68c2aefd0ea33f06d
#
_cell.length_a   1.000
_cell.length_b   1.000
_cell.length_c   1.000
_cell.angle_alpha   90.00
_cell.angle_beta   90.00
_cell.angle_gamma   90.00
#
_symmetry.space_group_name_H-M   'P 1'
#
loop_
_entity.id
_entity.type
_entity.pdbx_description
1 polymer ?
#
loop_
_entity_poly.entity_id
_entity_poly.type
_entity_poly.pdbx_seq_one_letter_code
_entity_poly.pdbx_strand_id
1 'polypeptide(L)'
;MLRPKQIRCLELMIKGDMTDKKIAEAINITQKTICDWKKNDVEFQEEYKNMMRKSLQYAAPKAFRKQMSLLDSNNDMVAHLAAKDIMDRAGFNPKEKMEQQVDMDLNITIDYGEDDSG
;
A
#
# COMPACT_ATOMS: atom_id res chain seq x y z
N MET A 1 1.27 -24.34 8.08
CA MET A 1 -0.05 -24.07 7.50
C MET A 1 -0.94 -23.36 8.50
N LEU A 2 -1.60 -22.29 8.06
CA LEU A 2 -2.43 -21.51 8.96
C LEU A 2 -3.72 -22.26 9.32
N ARG A 3 -4.15 -22.07 10.57
CA ARG A 3 -5.39 -22.65 11.05
C ARG A 3 -6.57 -21.83 10.55
N PRO A 4 -7.78 -22.43 10.48
CA PRO A 4 -8.96 -21.70 10.01
C PRO A 4 -9.24 -20.42 10.79
N LYS A 5 -9.02 -20.40 12.10
CA LYS A 5 -9.23 -19.20 12.91
C LYS A 5 -8.21 -18.11 12.58
N GLN A 6 -6.98 -18.49 12.25
CA GLN A 6 -5.97 -17.55 11.83
C GLN A 6 -6.34 -16.89 10.51
N ILE A 7 -6.82 -17.68 9.57
CA ILE A 7 -7.26 -17.17 8.27
C ILE A 7 -8.44 -16.23 8.46
N ARG A 8 -9.40 -16.61 9.30
CA ARG A 8 -10.56 -15.75 9.57
C ARG A 8 -10.15 -14.45 10.24
N CYS A 9 -9.18 -14.54 11.16
CA CYS A 9 -8.64 -13.36 11.82
C CYS A 9 -8.03 -12.40 10.80
N LEU A 10 -7.23 -12.92 9.88
CA LEU A 10 -6.62 -12.12 8.83
C LEU A 10 -7.66 -11.45 7.93
N GLU A 11 -8.71 -12.18 7.57
CA GLU A 11 -9.78 -11.63 6.76
C GLU A 11 -10.42 -10.42 7.44
N LEU A 12 -10.70 -10.55 8.74
CA LEU A 12 -11.31 -9.47 9.50
C LEU A 12 -10.36 -8.28 9.69
N MET A 13 -9.07 -8.56 9.86
CA MET A 13 -8.07 -7.50 9.97
C MET A 13 -7.93 -6.70 8.67
N ILE A 14 -7.93 -7.40 7.55
CA ILE A 14 -7.80 -6.75 6.24
C ILE A 14 -9.04 -5.91 5.93
N LYS A 15 -10.22 -6.38 6.37
CA LYS A 15 -11.44 -5.64 6.17
C LYS A 15 -11.39 -4.28 6.89
N GLY A 16 -10.72 -4.23 8.05
CA GLY A 16 -10.34 -2.95 8.65
C GLY A 16 -11.38 -2.24 9.50
N ASP A 17 -12.54 -2.83 9.73
CA ASP A 17 -13.60 -2.17 10.49
C ASP A 17 -13.79 -2.71 11.90
N MET A 18 -12.88 -3.56 12.37
CA MET A 18 -12.99 -4.15 13.71
C MET A 18 -11.68 -4.01 14.47
N THR A 19 -11.81 -3.79 15.77
CA THR A 19 -10.64 -3.79 16.65
C THR A 19 -10.21 -5.24 16.93
N ASP A 20 -8.98 -5.44 17.39
CA ASP A 20 -8.50 -6.78 17.75
C ASP A 20 -9.41 -7.43 18.79
N LYS A 21 -9.92 -6.64 19.72
CA LYS A 21 -10.83 -7.16 20.75
C LYS A 21 -12.10 -7.72 20.11
N LYS A 22 -12.68 -6.99 19.17
CA LYS A 22 -13.90 -7.43 18.50
C LYS A 22 -13.64 -8.64 17.61
N ILE A 23 -12.50 -8.67 16.94
CA ILE A 23 -12.13 -9.81 16.12
C ILE A 23 -12.02 -11.06 17.01
N ALA A 24 -11.34 -10.93 18.16
CA ALA A 24 -11.17 -12.03 19.08
C ALA A 24 -12.53 -12.58 19.53
N GLU A 25 -13.46 -11.70 19.86
CA GLU A 25 -14.80 -12.09 20.26
C GLU A 25 -15.52 -12.82 19.11
N ALA A 26 -15.39 -12.29 17.91
CA ALA A 26 -16.10 -12.83 16.74
C ALA A 26 -15.66 -14.26 16.39
N ILE A 27 -14.38 -14.56 16.57
CA ILE A 27 -13.85 -15.89 16.23
C ILE A 27 -13.57 -16.76 17.47
N ASN A 28 -14.03 -16.26 18.62
CA ASN A 28 -13.96 -17.01 19.89
C ASN A 28 -12.55 -17.39 20.30
N ILE A 29 -11.67 -16.40 20.35
CA ILE A 29 -10.32 -16.55 20.87
C ILE A 29 -10.04 -15.35 21.78
N THR A 30 -8.86 -15.33 22.41
CA THR A 30 -8.49 -14.19 23.24
C THR A 30 -7.72 -13.17 22.43
N GLN A 31 -7.78 -11.93 22.87
CA GLN A 31 -7.01 -10.86 22.25
C GLN A 31 -5.50 -11.16 22.36
N LYS A 32 -5.09 -11.81 23.43
CA LYS A 32 -3.70 -12.20 23.63
C LYS A 32 -3.23 -13.15 22.52
N THR A 33 -4.11 -14.06 22.09
CA THR A 33 -3.80 -14.98 21.00
C THR A 33 -3.51 -14.22 19.71
N ILE A 34 -4.31 -13.21 19.40
CA ILE A 34 -4.07 -12.38 18.22
C ILE A 34 -2.73 -11.67 18.33
N CYS A 35 -2.44 -11.12 19.51
CA CYS A 35 -1.19 -10.43 19.76
C CYS A 35 0.01 -11.37 19.56
N ASP A 36 -0.10 -12.60 20.04
CA ASP A 36 0.92 -13.61 19.85
C ASP A 36 1.14 -13.94 18.38
N TRP A 37 0.07 -14.11 17.63
CA TRP A 37 0.18 -14.39 16.20
C TRP A 37 0.89 -13.25 15.47
N LYS A 38 0.57 -12.01 15.82
CA LYS A 38 1.20 -10.85 15.19
C LYS A 38 2.69 -10.77 15.48
N LYS A 39 3.10 -11.18 16.68
CA LYS A 39 4.49 -11.03 17.10
C LYS A 39 5.36 -12.23 16.80
N ASN A 40 4.80 -13.41 16.94
CA ASN A 40 5.61 -14.62 16.95
C ASN A 40 5.35 -15.63 15.84
N ASP A 41 4.27 -15.48 15.10
CA ASP A 41 3.94 -16.44 14.05
C ASP A 41 4.34 -15.86 12.69
N VAL A 42 5.45 -16.33 12.18
CA VAL A 42 6.00 -15.84 10.91
C VAL A 42 5.05 -16.10 9.74
N GLU A 43 4.42 -17.26 9.72
CA GLU A 43 3.48 -17.61 8.68
C GLU A 43 2.28 -16.66 8.67
N PHE A 44 1.79 -16.32 9.86
CA PHE A 44 0.69 -15.37 10.01
C PHE A 44 1.10 -13.99 9.51
N GLN A 45 2.31 -13.55 9.88
CA GLN A 45 2.83 -12.24 9.46
C GLN A 45 2.97 -12.14 7.95
N GLU A 46 3.48 -13.20 7.34
CA GLU A 46 3.70 -13.23 5.90
C GLU A 46 2.36 -13.24 5.14
N GLU A 47 1.41 -14.00 5.63
CA GLU A 47 0.10 -14.04 4.99
C GLU A 47 -0.64 -12.71 5.17
N TYR A 48 -0.46 -12.05 6.30
CA TYR A 48 -1.02 -10.71 6.49
C TYR A 48 -0.50 -9.75 5.44
N LYS A 49 0.82 -9.73 5.23
CA LYS A 49 1.44 -8.86 4.23
C LYS A 49 0.93 -9.19 2.83
N ASN A 50 0.81 -10.47 2.55
CA ASN A 50 0.34 -10.94 1.24
C ASN A 50 -1.09 -10.51 0.96
N MET A 51 -1.98 -10.71 1.93
CA MET A 51 -3.38 -10.31 1.81
C MET A 51 -3.53 -8.80 1.73
N MET A 52 -2.73 -8.06 2.49
CA MET A 52 -2.75 -6.60 2.44
C MET A 52 -2.32 -6.11 1.06
N ARG A 53 -1.27 -6.69 0.50
CA ARG A 53 -0.80 -6.32 -0.83
C ARG A 53 -1.88 -6.57 -1.89
N LYS A 54 -2.54 -7.72 -1.81
CA LYS A 54 -3.63 -8.05 -2.76
C LYS A 54 -4.79 -7.07 -2.61
N SER A 55 -5.12 -6.72 -1.37
CA SER A 55 -6.19 -5.77 -1.11
C SER A 55 -5.88 -4.40 -1.68
N LEU A 56 -4.64 -3.94 -1.52
CA LEU A 56 -4.20 -2.67 -2.08
C LEU A 56 -4.23 -2.70 -3.60
N GLN A 57 -3.78 -3.78 -4.21
CA GLN A 57 -3.80 -3.94 -5.65
C GLN A 57 -5.24 -3.91 -6.18
N TYR A 58 -6.16 -4.52 -5.45
CA TYR A 58 -7.56 -4.51 -5.83
C TYR A 58 -8.17 -3.11 -5.71
N ALA A 59 -7.80 -2.38 -4.66
CA ALA A 59 -8.35 -1.06 -4.39
C ALA A 59 -7.71 0.06 -5.24
N ALA A 60 -6.50 -0.16 -5.74
CA ALA A 60 -5.77 0.87 -6.46
C ALA A 60 -6.51 1.45 -7.67
N PRO A 61 -7.13 0.64 -8.54
CA PRO A 61 -7.88 1.21 -9.67
C PRO A 61 -9.04 2.09 -9.23
N LYS A 62 -9.71 1.71 -8.13
CA LYS A 62 -10.83 2.50 -7.60
C LYS A 62 -10.33 3.83 -7.03
N ALA A 63 -9.23 3.78 -6.30
CA ALA A 63 -8.61 4.99 -5.74
C ALA A 63 -8.15 5.92 -6.86
N PHE A 64 -7.56 5.35 -7.91
CA PHE A 64 -7.11 6.13 -9.06
C PHE A 64 -8.29 6.80 -9.77
N ARG A 65 -9.41 6.09 -9.94
CA ARG A 65 -10.59 6.68 -10.55
C ARG A 65 -11.12 7.86 -9.73
N LYS A 66 -11.08 7.73 -8.40
CA LYS A 66 -11.48 8.83 -7.53
C LYS A 66 -10.55 10.03 -7.71
N GLN A 67 -9.26 9.76 -7.77
CA GLN A 67 -8.26 10.80 -7.96
C GLN A 67 -8.48 11.51 -9.30
N MET A 68 -8.77 10.75 -10.35
CA MET A 68 -9.05 11.32 -11.67
C MET A 68 -10.31 12.21 -11.63
N SER A 69 -11.33 11.79 -10.88
CA SER A 69 -12.55 12.58 -10.77
C SER A 69 -12.34 13.92 -10.07
N LEU A 70 -11.37 13.98 -9.15
CA LEU A 70 -11.07 15.21 -8.44
C LEU A 70 -10.40 16.26 -9.33
N LEU A 71 -9.88 15.85 -10.48
CA LEU A 71 -9.31 16.81 -11.45
C LEU A 71 -10.40 17.76 -11.96
N ASP A 72 -11.65 17.31 -11.95
CA ASP A 72 -12.77 18.12 -12.42
C ASP A 72 -13.47 18.85 -11.28
N SER A 73 -12.87 18.91 -10.12
CA SER A 73 -13.45 19.59 -8.97
C SER A 73 -13.61 21.09 -9.25
N ASN A 74 -14.69 21.66 -8.73
CA ASN A 74 -14.89 23.10 -8.80
C ASN A 74 -13.95 23.88 -7.88
N ASN A 75 -13.32 23.17 -6.95
CA ASN A 75 -12.36 23.79 -6.05
C ASN A 75 -10.97 23.68 -6.68
N ASP A 76 -10.39 24.83 -7.06
CA ASP A 76 -9.11 24.85 -7.76
C ASP A 76 -7.99 24.19 -6.96
N MET A 77 -7.99 24.35 -5.64
CA MET A 77 -6.97 23.75 -4.80
C MET A 77 -7.07 22.23 -4.82
N VAL A 78 -8.31 21.69 -4.74
CA VAL A 78 -8.53 20.26 -4.78
C VAL A 78 -8.08 19.68 -6.13
N ALA A 79 -8.47 20.34 -7.22
CA ALA A 79 -8.08 19.91 -8.57
C ALA A 79 -6.57 19.95 -8.73
N HIS A 80 -5.92 21.01 -8.24
CA HIS A 80 -4.47 21.14 -8.31
C HIS A 80 -3.75 20.05 -7.53
N LEU A 81 -4.19 19.79 -6.30
CA LEU A 81 -3.58 18.75 -5.47
C LEU A 81 -3.76 17.36 -6.08
N ALA A 82 -4.95 17.10 -6.67
CA ALA A 82 -5.19 15.84 -7.34
C ALA A 82 -4.27 15.67 -8.55
N ALA A 83 -4.12 16.72 -9.34
CA ALA A 83 -3.23 16.69 -10.51
C ALA A 83 -1.78 16.48 -10.08
N LYS A 84 -1.34 17.20 -9.06
CA LYS A 84 0.01 17.08 -8.54
C LYS A 84 0.29 15.67 -8.03
N ASP A 85 -0.65 15.10 -7.30
CA ASP A 85 -0.49 13.77 -6.74
C ASP A 85 -0.39 12.72 -7.86
N ILE A 86 -1.22 12.83 -8.89
CA ILE A 86 -1.16 11.91 -10.03
C ILE A 86 0.18 12.03 -10.75
N MET A 87 0.64 13.25 -10.96
CA MET A 87 1.93 13.49 -11.63
C MET A 87 3.09 12.92 -10.81
N ASP A 88 3.04 13.11 -9.49
CA ASP A 88 4.08 12.58 -8.61
C ASP A 88 4.13 11.05 -8.69
N ARG A 89 2.97 10.40 -8.67
CA ARG A 89 2.90 8.93 -8.72
C ARG A 89 3.33 8.39 -10.07
N ALA A 90 3.13 9.17 -11.11
CA ALA A 90 3.55 8.77 -12.45
C ALA A 90 5.01 9.09 -12.73
N GLY A 91 5.71 9.70 -11.76
CA GLY A 91 7.13 10.00 -11.93
C GLY A 91 7.41 11.28 -12.69
N PHE A 92 6.42 12.18 -12.77
CA PHE A 92 6.59 13.43 -13.49
C PHE A 92 6.85 14.63 -12.60
N ASN A 93 7.12 14.41 -11.33
CA ASN A 93 7.50 15.51 -10.44
C ASN A 93 8.93 15.91 -10.77
N PRO A 94 9.18 17.14 -11.24
CA PRO A 94 10.53 17.54 -11.68
C PRO A 94 11.58 17.42 -10.60
N LYS A 95 11.24 17.75 -9.37
CA LYS A 95 12.21 17.69 -8.28
C LYS A 95 12.59 16.26 -7.95
N GLU A 96 11.61 15.39 -7.80
CA GLU A 96 11.89 13.99 -7.52
C GLU A 96 12.61 13.33 -8.68
N LYS A 97 12.22 13.70 -9.89
CA LYS A 97 12.85 13.13 -11.07
C LYS A 97 14.33 13.49 -11.14
N MET A 98 14.68 14.70 -10.77
CA MET A 98 16.08 15.12 -10.73
C MET A 98 16.86 14.34 -9.67
N GLU A 99 16.27 14.14 -8.51
CA GLU A 99 16.90 13.38 -7.45
C GLU A 99 17.12 11.93 -7.87
N GLN A 100 16.13 11.34 -8.47
CA GLN A 100 16.23 9.96 -8.97
C GLN A 100 17.31 9.84 -10.04
N GLN A 101 17.41 10.81 -10.90
CA GLN A 101 18.42 10.79 -11.94
C GLN A 101 19.82 10.86 -11.36
N VAL A 102 20.03 11.68 -10.36
CA VAL A 102 21.31 11.77 -9.67
C VAL A 102 21.66 10.43 -9.05
N ASP A 103 20.72 9.81 -8.37
CA ASP A 103 20.93 8.50 -7.76
C ASP A 103 21.26 7.45 -8.82
N MET A 104 20.58 7.48 -9.92
CA MET A 104 20.84 6.54 -11.02
C MET A 104 22.24 6.75 -11.60
N ASP A 105 22.63 7.99 -11.79
CA ASP A 105 23.95 8.29 -12.29
C ASP A 105 25.04 7.77 -11.36
N LEU A 106 24.83 7.92 -10.07
CA LEU A 106 25.80 7.45 -9.10
C LEU A 106 25.89 5.93 -9.08
N ASN A 107 24.77 5.28 -9.29
CA ASN A 107 24.74 3.84 -9.19
C ASN A 107 25.10 3.13 -10.47
N ILE A 108 24.85 3.78 -11.60
CA ILE A 108 25.01 3.06 -12.78
C ILE A 108 25.77 3.72 -13.80
N THR A 109 26.44 4.70 -13.53
CA THR A 109 27.31 5.26 -14.52
C THR A 109 27.94 4.18 -15.14
N ILE A 110 27.88 3.19 -14.49
CA ILE A 110 28.45 2.08 -14.89
C ILE A 110 27.71 1.40 -15.90
N ASP A 111 26.49 1.23 -15.73
CA ASP A 111 25.77 0.35 -16.51
C ASP A 111 25.39 0.86 -17.77
N TYR A 112 24.81 1.83 -17.91
CA TYR A 112 24.38 2.11 -19.14
C TYR A 112 24.05 3.34 -19.24
N GLY A 113 24.39 3.80 -18.62
CA GLY A 113 24.08 4.93 -18.83
C GLY A 113 23.48 5.25 -20.07
N GLU A 114 23.40 4.81 -20.77
CA GLU A 114 22.89 5.20 -21.86
C GLU A 114 21.63 5.26 -21.98
N ASP A 115 21.23 5.03 -21.80
CA ASP A 115 20.09 5.09 -22.04
C ASP A 115 19.45 6.00 -21.73
N ASP A 116 19.51 6.40 -21.66
CA ASP A 116 18.87 7.03 -21.54
C ASP A 116 18.49 7.76 -21.63
N SER A 117 18.79 7.98 -21.74
CA SER A 117 18.52 8.67 -21.84
C SER A 117 17.78 9.28 -21.92
N GLY A 118 17.68 9.28 -21.98
CA GLY A 118 16.78 9.80 -22.13
C GLY A 118 16.23 10.47 -21.71
#